data_09a620660c785ef2b2277fe143e6cf7f
#
_entry.id   09a620660c785ef2b2277fe143e6cf7f
#
_cell.length_a   1.000
_cell.length_b   1.000
_cell.length_c   1.000
_cell.angle_alpha   90.00
_cell.angle_beta   90.00
_cell.angle_gamma   90.00
#
_symmetry.space_group_name_H-M   'P 1'
#
loop_
_entity.id
_entity.type
_entity.pdbx_description
1 polymer ?
#
loop_
_entity_poly.entity_id
_entity_poly.type
_entity_poly.pdbx_seq_one_letter_code
_entity_poly.pdbx_strand_id
1 'polypeptide(L)'
;MSLATADRVVNRRPGVRAATIERVEAAVRELGFERHAGAAALARRSGFHVTAILPRFANPFVAGLAEDLSEACRAEGQRRLTLELDEVDRFSPAILVDALARAAHEADAVITMGLDDPRVAEAIDAAVAGGVPVVTLVSDVPGSKRHRYVGIDNRAAGRVAATIIGRFAADPTGQVLVVLGSQNLRDHRDRLEGFRAALREGFPGMSVSAVLEGADDIDRTRAVVHDALAAGANPCAIYNAGAGSSGVAAAIRAAGIAPVVIGHELTAETRPLLEAGILDALIVQDPGHEARSAVRSLMAALTGTALNENQERIRIEVLFPDNLP
;
A
#
# COMPACT_ATOMS: atom_id res chain seq x y z
N MET A 1 41.31 10.04 -20.31
CA MET A 1 40.47 9.79 -19.11
C MET A 1 40.22 8.30 -19.01
N SER A 2 40.29 7.70 -17.83
CA SER A 2 40.06 6.26 -17.69
C SER A 2 38.56 5.95 -17.61
N LEU A 3 38.16 4.75 -18.04
CA LEU A 3 36.78 4.25 -17.93
C LEU A 3 36.27 4.31 -16.46
N ALA A 4 37.16 3.99 -15.51
CA ALA A 4 36.85 4.07 -14.08
C ALA A 4 36.58 5.51 -13.58
N THR A 5 37.19 6.53 -14.20
CA THR A 5 36.92 7.92 -13.86
C THR A 5 35.59 8.38 -14.44
N ALA A 6 35.27 7.98 -15.67
CA ALA A 6 33.97 8.24 -16.27
C ALA A 6 32.83 7.55 -15.49
N ASP A 7 33.02 6.28 -15.09
CA ASP A 7 32.08 5.53 -14.25
C ASP A 7 31.82 6.23 -12.91
N ARG A 8 32.88 6.76 -12.25
CA ARG A 8 32.71 7.49 -10.99
C ARG A 8 31.87 8.76 -11.15
N VAL A 9 32.04 9.50 -12.24
CA VAL A 9 31.27 10.73 -12.50
C VAL A 9 29.83 10.40 -12.84
N VAL A 10 29.61 9.47 -13.77
CA VAL A 10 28.28 9.02 -14.19
C VAL A 10 27.49 8.46 -13.00
N ASN A 11 28.16 7.80 -12.05
CA ASN A 11 27.56 7.22 -10.85
C ASN A 11 27.66 8.16 -9.62
N ARG A 12 28.03 9.45 -9.80
CA ARG A 12 28.13 10.47 -8.73
C ARG A 12 28.96 10.03 -7.53
N ARG A 13 30.00 9.21 -7.75
CA ARG A 13 30.88 8.75 -6.67
C ARG A 13 31.92 9.79 -6.32
N PRO A 14 32.28 9.96 -5.03
CA PRO A 14 33.28 10.94 -4.60
C PRO A 14 34.68 10.62 -5.15
N GLY A 15 35.57 11.62 -5.11
CA GLY A 15 36.98 11.47 -5.46
C GLY A 15 37.34 11.82 -6.90
N VAL A 16 36.49 12.58 -7.61
CA VAL A 16 36.79 13.15 -8.93
C VAL A 16 36.85 14.67 -8.86
N ARG A 17 37.85 15.28 -9.53
CA ARG A 17 38.03 16.74 -9.57
C ARG A 17 36.91 17.40 -10.38
N ALA A 18 36.46 18.61 -9.97
CA ALA A 18 35.36 19.35 -10.58
C ALA A 18 35.52 19.52 -12.11
N ALA A 19 36.70 19.93 -12.60
CA ALA A 19 36.97 20.05 -14.04
C ALA A 19 36.86 18.73 -14.81
N THR A 20 37.02 17.57 -14.16
CA THR A 20 36.84 16.27 -14.77
C THR A 20 35.36 15.89 -14.80
N ILE A 21 34.59 16.27 -13.77
CA ILE A 21 33.15 16.11 -13.72
C ILE A 21 32.50 16.86 -14.87
N GLU A 22 32.81 18.15 -15.04
CA GLU A 22 32.29 18.99 -16.13
C GLU A 22 32.56 18.42 -17.53
N ARG A 23 33.77 17.89 -17.74
CA ARG A 23 34.15 17.28 -19.01
C ARG A 23 33.39 15.99 -19.29
N VAL A 24 33.14 15.16 -18.29
CA VAL A 24 32.34 13.93 -18.45
C VAL A 24 30.90 14.26 -18.69
N GLU A 25 30.33 15.20 -17.94
CA GLU A 25 28.95 15.63 -18.13
C GLU A 25 28.71 16.29 -19.51
N ALA A 26 29.67 17.04 -20.02
CA ALA A 26 29.63 17.56 -21.37
C ALA A 26 29.60 16.43 -22.41
N ALA A 27 30.48 15.44 -22.28
CA ALA A 27 30.53 14.29 -23.19
C ALA A 27 29.24 13.43 -23.07
N VAL A 28 28.67 13.27 -21.86
CA VAL A 28 27.39 12.58 -21.66
C VAL A 28 26.26 13.28 -22.45
N ARG A 29 26.21 14.63 -22.38
CA ARG A 29 25.21 15.41 -23.16
C ARG A 29 25.45 15.33 -24.65
N GLU A 30 26.69 15.46 -25.12
CA GLU A 30 27.06 15.43 -26.52
C GLU A 30 26.77 14.08 -27.18
N LEU A 31 27.01 12.97 -26.46
CA LEU A 31 26.78 11.60 -26.92
C LEU A 31 25.34 11.12 -26.75
N GLY A 32 24.45 11.92 -26.13
CA GLY A 32 23.10 11.49 -25.79
C GLY A 32 23.11 10.24 -24.89
N PHE A 33 24.15 10.09 -24.05
CA PHE A 33 24.27 8.90 -23.19
C PHE A 33 23.20 8.93 -22.10
N GLU A 34 22.22 8.05 -22.26
CA GLU A 34 21.27 7.75 -21.19
C GLU A 34 21.80 6.60 -20.31
N ARG A 35 21.78 6.82 -19.02
CA ARG A 35 22.19 5.81 -18.03
C ARG A 35 21.16 4.68 -18.02
N HIS A 36 21.43 3.59 -18.72
CA HIS A 36 20.67 2.35 -18.51
C HIS A 36 21.12 1.71 -17.20
N ALA A 37 20.32 1.84 -16.13
CA ALA A 37 20.56 1.21 -14.85
C ALA A 37 20.79 -0.31 -14.99
N GLY A 38 20.08 -0.96 -15.91
CA GLY A 38 20.26 -2.37 -16.24
C GLY A 38 21.63 -2.71 -16.83
N ALA A 39 22.21 -1.85 -17.67
CA ALA A 39 23.56 -2.07 -18.22
C ALA A 39 24.64 -1.85 -17.14
N ALA A 40 24.43 -0.90 -16.24
CA ALA A 40 25.31 -0.67 -15.09
C ALA A 40 25.25 -1.82 -14.07
N ALA A 41 24.09 -2.46 -13.88
CA ALA A 41 23.93 -3.63 -13.03
C ALA A 41 24.50 -4.92 -13.63
N LEU A 42 24.39 -5.11 -14.95
CA LEU A 42 25.08 -6.20 -15.67
C LEU A 42 26.61 -6.07 -15.62
N ALA A 43 27.12 -4.83 -15.62
CA ALA A 43 28.56 -4.56 -15.47
C ALA A 43 29.05 -4.73 -14.03
N ARG A 44 28.14 -4.57 -13.04
CA ARG A 44 28.39 -4.92 -11.63
C ARG A 44 28.05 -6.40 -11.45
N ARG A 45 29.00 -7.23 -11.10
CA ARG A 45 28.75 -8.62 -10.63
C ARG A 45 27.91 -8.68 -9.33
N SER A 46 27.46 -7.55 -8.77
CA SER A 46 26.57 -7.39 -7.62
C SER A 46 25.13 -7.18 -8.10
N GLY A 47 24.17 -7.91 -7.54
CA GLY A 47 22.74 -7.74 -7.80
C GLY A 47 22.22 -6.35 -7.48
N PHE A 48 20.90 -6.20 -7.51
CA PHE A 48 20.22 -4.96 -7.10
C PHE A 48 19.88 -4.98 -5.61
N HIS A 49 20.05 -3.84 -4.95
CA HIS A 49 19.59 -3.61 -3.59
C HIS A 49 18.26 -2.87 -3.62
N VAL A 50 17.22 -3.45 -3.01
CA VAL A 50 15.88 -2.88 -2.91
C VAL A 50 15.57 -2.63 -1.44
N THR A 51 15.12 -1.43 -1.09
CA THR A 51 14.58 -1.14 0.24
C THR A 51 13.05 -1.08 0.16
N ALA A 52 12.37 -1.86 1.01
CA ALA A 52 10.93 -1.75 1.20
C ALA A 52 10.65 -1.04 2.53
N ILE A 53 10.07 0.16 2.43
CA ILE A 53 9.68 0.99 3.57
C ILE A 53 8.21 0.70 3.86
N LEU A 54 7.95 0.01 4.95
CA LEU A 54 6.63 -0.48 5.33
C LEU A 54 6.25 0.01 6.73
N PRO A 55 4.94 0.11 7.05
CA PRO A 55 4.50 0.30 8.43
C PRO A 55 5.00 -0.81 9.33
N ARG A 56 5.09 -0.54 10.64
CA ARG A 56 5.43 -1.57 11.63
C ARG A 56 4.50 -2.78 11.51
N PHE A 57 5.05 -3.99 11.64
CA PHE A 57 4.36 -5.26 11.40
C PHE A 57 3.36 -5.67 12.50
N ALA A 58 2.86 -4.71 13.28
CA ALA A 58 1.76 -4.94 14.22
C ALA A 58 0.44 -5.31 13.52
N ASN A 59 0.29 -4.90 12.24
CA ASN A 59 -0.84 -5.29 11.39
C ASN A 59 -0.51 -6.61 10.68
N PRO A 60 -1.30 -7.70 10.88
CA PRO A 60 -1.06 -9.01 10.27
C PRO A 60 -0.98 -9.00 8.74
N PHE A 61 -1.74 -8.14 8.07
CA PHE A 61 -1.67 -7.98 6.62
C PHE A 61 -0.30 -7.44 6.18
N VAL A 62 0.23 -6.41 6.87
CA VAL A 62 1.54 -5.83 6.55
C VAL A 62 2.67 -6.83 6.81
N ALA A 63 2.56 -7.61 7.89
CA ALA A 63 3.53 -8.67 8.19
C ALA A 63 3.56 -9.74 7.08
N GLY A 64 2.39 -10.23 6.65
CA GLY A 64 2.30 -11.18 5.53
C GLY A 64 2.84 -10.60 4.21
N LEU A 65 2.53 -9.34 3.91
CA LEU A 65 3.04 -8.65 2.72
C LEU A 65 4.58 -8.53 2.73
N ALA A 66 5.19 -8.30 3.89
CA ALA A 66 6.66 -8.26 4.03
C ALA A 66 7.30 -9.64 3.78
N GLU A 67 6.65 -10.71 4.21
CA GLU A 67 7.06 -12.10 3.91
C GLU A 67 6.96 -12.38 2.40
N ASP A 68 5.83 -12.02 1.78
CA ASP A 68 5.59 -12.18 0.34
C ASP A 68 6.59 -11.37 -0.51
N LEU A 69 6.94 -10.14 -0.11
CA LEU A 69 7.99 -9.34 -0.76
C LEU A 69 9.35 -10.04 -0.67
N SER A 70 9.67 -10.60 0.50
CA SER A 70 10.92 -11.32 0.71
C SER A 70 10.99 -12.58 -0.15
N GLU A 71 9.87 -13.28 -0.33
CA GLU A 71 9.77 -14.44 -1.21
C GLU A 71 9.86 -14.04 -2.69
N ALA A 72 9.14 -12.99 -3.10
CA ALA A 72 9.17 -12.49 -4.47
C ALA A 72 10.59 -12.05 -4.88
N CYS A 73 11.33 -11.35 -4.00
CA CYS A 73 12.73 -10.99 -4.24
C CYS A 73 13.65 -12.23 -4.33
N ARG A 74 13.44 -13.23 -3.49
CA ARG A 74 14.22 -14.49 -3.55
C ARG A 74 13.95 -15.29 -4.82
N ALA A 75 12.71 -15.26 -5.32
CA ALA A 75 12.32 -15.94 -6.57
C ALA A 75 13.04 -15.36 -7.81
N GLU A 76 13.46 -14.09 -7.78
CA GLU A 76 14.29 -13.46 -8.83
C GLU A 76 15.76 -13.90 -8.80
N GLY A 77 16.08 -15.01 -8.17
CA GLY A 77 17.40 -15.51 -7.79
C GLY A 77 18.52 -15.40 -8.84
N GLN A 78 18.23 -15.47 -10.15
CA GLN A 78 19.21 -15.24 -11.22
C GLN A 78 19.67 -13.76 -11.31
N ARG A 79 18.84 -12.82 -10.82
CA ARG A 79 19.08 -11.36 -10.85
C ARG A 79 19.63 -10.83 -9.54
N ARG A 80 19.80 -11.69 -8.53
CA ARG A 80 20.37 -11.36 -7.21
C ARG A 80 19.75 -10.09 -6.61
N LEU A 81 18.46 -10.13 -6.30
CA LEU A 81 17.83 -9.08 -5.52
C LEU A 81 18.14 -9.28 -4.03
N THR A 82 18.62 -8.22 -3.40
CA THR A 82 18.71 -8.13 -1.93
C THR A 82 17.64 -7.17 -1.47
N LEU A 83 16.74 -7.65 -0.59
CA LEU A 83 15.70 -6.84 0.02
C LEU A 83 16.11 -6.43 1.42
N GLU A 84 16.02 -5.15 1.71
CA GLU A 84 16.05 -4.58 3.05
C GLU A 84 14.65 -4.10 3.43
N LEU A 85 14.20 -4.45 4.64
CA LEU A 85 12.92 -4.01 5.19
C LEU A 85 13.19 -2.88 6.21
N ASP A 86 12.66 -1.68 5.94
CA ASP A 86 12.69 -0.53 6.85
C ASP A 86 11.30 -0.30 7.43
N GLU A 87 11.14 -0.54 8.74
CA GLU A 87 9.87 -0.38 9.43
C GLU A 87 9.71 1.04 9.97
N VAL A 88 8.67 1.72 9.52
CA VAL A 88 8.39 3.12 9.89
C VAL A 88 7.06 3.29 10.60
N ASP A 89 6.89 4.41 11.30
CA ASP A 89 5.59 4.82 11.81
C ASP A 89 4.67 5.22 10.64
N ARG A 90 3.57 4.48 10.47
CA ARG A 90 2.61 4.61 9.38
C ARG A 90 1.97 6.00 9.29
N PHE A 91 1.86 6.72 10.39
CA PHE A 91 1.12 7.97 10.47
C PHE A 91 2.00 9.23 10.47
N SER A 92 3.32 9.07 10.31
CA SER A 92 4.26 10.19 10.33
C SER A 92 4.88 10.45 8.96
N PRO A 93 4.40 11.48 8.21
CA PRO A 93 5.00 11.87 6.94
C PRO A 93 6.48 12.23 7.07
N ALA A 94 6.90 12.85 8.17
CA ALA A 94 8.29 13.23 8.38
C ALA A 94 9.22 12.00 8.46
N ILE A 95 8.81 10.96 9.20
CA ILE A 95 9.58 9.71 9.30
C ILE A 95 9.66 9.02 7.94
N LEU A 96 8.57 9.01 7.17
CA LEU A 96 8.56 8.42 5.83
C LEU A 96 9.47 9.19 4.86
N VAL A 97 9.48 10.52 4.91
CA VAL A 97 10.38 11.38 4.12
C VAL A 97 11.84 11.07 4.43
N ASP A 98 12.20 10.96 5.71
CA ASP A 98 13.57 10.63 6.13
C ASP A 98 13.97 9.21 5.66
N ALA A 99 13.06 8.24 5.76
CA ALA A 99 13.30 6.88 5.28
C ALA A 99 13.48 6.83 3.76
N LEU A 100 12.63 7.55 2.99
CA LEU A 100 12.78 7.67 1.54
C LEU A 100 14.12 8.30 1.15
N ALA A 101 14.55 9.35 1.85
CA ALA A 101 15.83 10.00 1.59
C ALA A 101 17.02 9.06 1.85
N ARG A 102 16.99 8.28 2.96
CA ARG A 102 18.02 7.26 3.24
C ARG A 102 18.03 6.18 2.18
N ALA A 103 16.86 5.58 1.89
CA ALA A 103 16.74 4.52 0.90
C ALA A 103 17.17 4.96 -0.50
N ALA A 104 16.85 6.20 -0.91
CA ALA A 104 17.30 6.76 -2.18
C ALA A 104 18.83 6.94 -2.28
N HIS A 105 19.54 7.01 -1.15
CA HIS A 105 21.00 7.08 -1.12
C HIS A 105 21.67 5.70 -1.15
N GLU A 106 21.03 4.70 -0.54
CA GLU A 106 21.62 3.39 -0.25
C GLU A 106 21.15 2.28 -1.21
N ALA A 107 19.93 2.40 -1.75
CA ALA A 107 19.32 1.38 -2.59
C ALA A 107 19.33 1.74 -4.09
N ASP A 108 19.17 0.70 -4.92
CA ASP A 108 18.97 0.85 -6.38
C ASP A 108 17.50 1.11 -6.73
N ALA A 109 16.56 0.72 -5.85
CA ALA A 109 15.11 0.93 -6.00
C ALA A 109 14.39 0.89 -4.66
N VAL A 110 13.20 1.51 -4.59
CA VAL A 110 12.40 1.59 -3.37
C VAL A 110 10.97 1.10 -3.59
N ILE A 111 10.46 0.29 -2.67
CA ILE A 111 9.03 0.01 -2.49
C ILE A 111 8.57 0.76 -1.24
N THR A 112 7.41 1.40 -1.26
CA THR A 112 6.87 2.04 -0.05
C THR A 112 5.35 1.99 0.00
N MET A 113 4.79 1.79 1.19
CA MET A 113 3.38 2.14 1.42
C MET A 113 3.31 3.66 1.61
N GLY A 114 2.63 4.34 0.66
CA GLY A 114 2.62 5.80 0.60
C GLY A 114 1.71 6.45 1.64
N LEU A 115 2.05 7.68 2.01
CA LEU A 115 1.15 8.63 2.67
C LEU A 115 0.84 9.75 1.67
N ASP A 116 -0.44 10.11 1.54
CA ASP A 116 -0.88 11.21 0.66
C ASP A 116 -0.58 12.57 1.31
N ASP A 117 0.71 12.92 1.31
CA ASP A 117 1.26 14.17 1.85
C ASP A 117 2.20 14.78 0.81
N PRO A 118 2.14 16.09 0.54
CA PRO A 118 3.00 16.76 -0.44
C PRO A 118 4.50 16.54 -0.20
N ARG A 119 4.94 16.48 1.05
CA ARG A 119 6.34 16.24 1.40
C ARG A 119 6.81 14.85 1.01
N VAL A 120 5.91 13.85 1.12
CA VAL A 120 6.19 12.46 0.67
C VAL A 120 6.26 12.41 -0.84
N ALA A 121 5.37 13.13 -1.56
CA ALA A 121 5.43 13.23 -3.01
C ALA A 121 6.75 13.87 -3.47
N GLU A 122 7.18 14.95 -2.83
CA GLU A 122 8.46 15.62 -3.12
C GLU A 122 9.67 14.69 -2.84
N ALA A 123 9.64 13.90 -1.77
CA ALA A 123 10.71 12.94 -1.45
C ALA A 123 10.77 11.81 -2.50
N ILE A 124 9.62 11.30 -2.96
CA ILE A 124 9.56 10.34 -4.06
C ILE A 124 10.12 10.96 -5.35
N ASP A 125 9.72 12.19 -5.66
CA ASP A 125 10.18 12.90 -6.85
C ASP A 125 11.71 13.11 -6.84
N ALA A 126 12.27 13.44 -5.67
CA ALA A 126 13.70 13.58 -5.48
C ALA A 126 14.45 12.24 -5.68
N ALA A 127 13.93 11.13 -5.14
CA ALA A 127 14.48 9.80 -5.34
C ALA A 127 14.51 9.42 -6.84
N VAL A 128 13.37 9.61 -7.53
CA VAL A 128 13.25 9.31 -8.97
C VAL A 128 14.16 10.21 -9.80
N ALA A 129 14.26 11.51 -9.49
CA ALA A 129 15.20 12.43 -10.16
C ALA A 129 16.66 12.03 -9.90
N GLY A 130 16.96 11.39 -8.78
CA GLY A 130 18.25 10.78 -8.46
C GLY A 130 18.55 9.48 -9.22
N GLY A 131 17.57 8.96 -9.97
CA GLY A 131 17.69 7.70 -10.74
C GLY A 131 17.31 6.45 -9.94
N VAL A 132 16.66 6.60 -8.80
CA VAL A 132 16.15 5.50 -7.96
C VAL A 132 14.65 5.36 -8.18
N PRO A 133 14.17 4.32 -8.92
CA PRO A 133 12.76 4.12 -9.15
C PRO A 133 12.04 3.79 -7.84
N VAL A 134 10.83 4.35 -7.69
CA VAL A 134 9.96 4.13 -6.54
C VAL A 134 8.66 3.50 -6.99
N VAL A 135 8.24 2.43 -6.34
CA VAL A 135 6.92 1.80 -6.47
C VAL A 135 6.15 2.03 -5.17
N THR A 136 4.93 2.58 -5.28
CA THR A 136 4.01 2.62 -4.15
C THR A 136 3.17 1.35 -4.11
N LEU A 137 2.96 0.79 -2.90
CA LEU A 137 2.33 -0.51 -2.67
C LEU A 137 1.17 -0.33 -1.69
N VAL A 138 0.01 -0.94 -1.97
CA VAL A 138 -1.23 -0.90 -1.15
C VAL A 138 -1.82 0.51 -1.00
N SER A 139 -1.04 1.48 -0.54
CA SER A 139 -1.45 2.89 -0.41
C SER A 139 -0.60 3.77 -1.30
N ASP A 140 -1.25 4.67 -2.02
CA ASP A 140 -0.65 5.46 -3.09
C ASP A 140 -0.30 6.89 -2.68
N VAL A 141 0.57 7.52 -3.48
CA VAL A 141 0.90 8.96 -3.43
C VAL A 141 0.64 9.56 -4.82
N PRO A 142 -0.62 9.90 -5.14
CA PRO A 142 -0.97 10.46 -6.44
C PRO A 142 -0.26 11.81 -6.67
N GLY A 143 0.12 12.04 -7.92
CA GLY A 143 0.85 13.26 -8.30
C GLY A 143 2.35 13.19 -8.11
N SER A 144 2.89 12.20 -7.40
CA SER A 144 4.33 11.93 -7.37
C SER A 144 4.81 11.29 -8.67
N LYS A 145 6.12 11.38 -8.93
CA LYS A 145 6.80 10.74 -10.09
C LYS A 145 7.12 9.27 -9.84
N ARG A 146 6.43 8.61 -8.90
CA ARG A 146 6.60 7.18 -8.68
C ARG A 146 6.49 6.42 -10.01
N HIS A 147 7.26 5.35 -10.14
CA HIS A 147 7.26 4.54 -11.35
C HIS A 147 5.90 3.83 -11.55
N ARG A 148 5.34 3.29 -10.45
CA ARG A 148 4.06 2.58 -10.47
C ARG A 148 3.39 2.58 -9.09
N TYR A 149 2.06 2.53 -9.09
CA TYR A 149 1.25 2.09 -7.97
C TYR A 149 0.87 0.63 -8.16
N VAL A 150 1.05 -0.19 -7.14
CA VAL A 150 0.62 -1.59 -7.07
C VAL A 150 -0.35 -1.74 -5.91
N GLY A 151 -1.58 -2.07 -6.22
CA GLY A 151 -2.68 -2.20 -5.27
C GLY A 151 -4.02 -2.23 -6.00
N ILE A 152 -5.09 -2.43 -5.25
CA ILE A 152 -6.46 -2.41 -5.76
C ILE A 152 -6.95 -0.99 -6.04
N ASP A 153 -8.06 -0.88 -6.78
CA ASP A 153 -8.86 0.34 -6.81
C ASP A 153 -9.67 0.45 -5.50
N ASN A 154 -9.16 1.23 -4.56
CA ASN A 154 -9.77 1.41 -3.24
C ASN A 154 -11.15 2.08 -3.29
N ARG A 155 -11.43 2.93 -4.30
CA ARG A 155 -12.78 3.48 -4.52
C ARG A 155 -13.75 2.38 -4.94
N ALA A 156 -13.32 1.50 -5.85
CA ALA A 156 -14.10 0.34 -6.25
C ALA A 156 -14.35 -0.62 -5.08
N ALA A 157 -13.36 -0.85 -4.21
CA ALA A 157 -13.51 -1.66 -3.00
C ALA A 157 -14.58 -1.10 -2.06
N GLY A 158 -14.57 0.23 -1.82
CA GLY A 158 -15.63 0.90 -1.06
C GLY A 158 -17.01 0.75 -1.70
N ARG A 159 -17.11 0.86 -3.02
CA ARG A 159 -18.37 0.63 -3.77
C ARG A 159 -18.89 -0.80 -3.61
N VAL A 160 -17.98 -1.78 -3.63
CA VAL A 160 -18.32 -3.20 -3.39
C VAL A 160 -18.89 -3.37 -1.98
N ALA A 161 -18.27 -2.80 -0.94
CA ALA A 161 -18.77 -2.82 0.43
C ALA A 161 -20.19 -2.24 0.53
N ALA A 162 -20.44 -1.08 -0.08
CA ALA A 162 -21.76 -0.46 -0.10
C ALA A 162 -22.80 -1.33 -0.80
N THR A 163 -22.42 -1.98 -1.89
CA THR A 163 -23.32 -2.89 -2.62
C THR A 163 -23.70 -4.11 -1.76
N ILE A 164 -22.73 -4.71 -1.06
CA ILE A 164 -23.01 -5.85 -0.19
C ILE A 164 -23.91 -5.41 0.97
N ILE A 165 -23.55 -4.33 1.69
CA ILE A 165 -24.36 -3.81 2.79
C ILE A 165 -25.78 -3.47 2.34
N GLY A 166 -25.93 -2.75 1.23
CA GLY A 166 -27.22 -2.34 0.73
C GLY A 166 -28.12 -3.49 0.26
N ARG A 167 -27.53 -4.66 -0.03
CA ARG A 167 -28.26 -5.89 -0.39
C ARG A 167 -28.54 -6.79 0.79
N PHE A 168 -27.68 -6.80 1.81
CA PHE A 168 -27.73 -7.73 2.93
C PHE A 168 -28.43 -7.12 4.16
N ALA A 169 -28.37 -5.79 4.34
CA ALA A 169 -29.03 -5.15 5.47
C ALA A 169 -30.54 -5.28 5.37
N ALA A 170 -31.15 -5.72 6.47
CA ALA A 170 -32.60 -5.90 6.57
C ALA A 170 -33.37 -4.56 6.52
N ASP A 171 -32.74 -3.48 6.97
CA ASP A 171 -33.31 -2.12 6.97
C ASP A 171 -32.74 -1.29 5.80
N PRO A 172 -33.53 -1.05 4.73
CA PRO A 172 -33.09 -0.26 3.58
C PRO A 172 -32.97 1.24 3.86
N THR A 173 -33.34 1.69 5.05
CA THR A 173 -33.25 3.09 5.51
C THR A 173 -32.28 3.24 6.69
N GLY A 174 -31.57 2.16 7.02
CA GLY A 174 -30.73 2.07 8.21
C GLY A 174 -29.46 2.91 8.12
N GLN A 175 -28.87 3.10 9.27
CA GLN A 175 -27.60 3.83 9.42
C GLN A 175 -26.42 2.86 9.40
N VAL A 176 -25.32 3.30 8.80
CA VAL A 176 -24.08 2.54 8.72
C VAL A 176 -22.98 3.26 9.49
N LEU A 177 -22.30 2.54 10.39
CA LEU A 177 -21.02 3.00 10.94
C LEU A 177 -19.88 2.62 10.00
N VAL A 178 -18.96 3.54 9.75
CA VAL A 178 -17.72 3.25 9.04
C VAL A 178 -16.58 3.35 10.01
N VAL A 179 -15.72 2.33 10.04
CA VAL A 179 -14.50 2.29 10.84
C VAL A 179 -13.31 2.24 9.89
N LEU A 180 -12.27 3.00 10.18
CA LEU A 180 -11.04 3.02 9.39
C LEU A 180 -9.84 3.33 10.30
N GLY A 181 -8.63 3.10 9.83
CA GLY A 181 -7.42 3.43 10.58
C GLY A 181 -7.28 4.93 10.75
N SER A 182 -7.23 5.66 9.66
CA SER A 182 -7.22 7.14 9.64
C SER A 182 -7.68 7.68 8.29
N GLN A 183 -8.33 8.85 8.30
CA GLN A 183 -8.68 9.58 7.07
C GLN A 183 -7.45 10.17 6.36
N ASN A 184 -6.30 10.22 7.01
CA ASN A 184 -5.04 10.64 6.40
C ASN A 184 -4.43 9.56 5.49
N LEU A 185 -4.89 8.30 5.60
CA LEU A 185 -4.48 7.21 4.73
C LEU A 185 -5.29 7.27 3.44
N ARG A 186 -4.60 7.28 2.30
CA ARG A 186 -5.23 7.42 0.99
C ARG A 186 -6.18 6.28 0.67
N ASP A 187 -5.77 5.05 0.88
CA ASP A 187 -6.56 3.85 0.69
C ASP A 187 -7.86 3.88 1.51
N HIS A 188 -7.80 4.27 2.79
CA HIS A 188 -8.98 4.38 3.66
C HIS A 188 -9.93 5.51 3.21
N ARG A 189 -9.39 6.64 2.81
CA ARG A 189 -10.19 7.75 2.29
C ARG A 189 -10.88 7.38 0.97
N ASP A 190 -10.17 6.75 0.05
CA ASP A 190 -10.74 6.31 -1.23
C ASP A 190 -11.82 5.22 -1.02
N ARG A 191 -11.63 4.28 -0.09
CA ARG A 191 -12.67 3.32 0.33
C ARG A 191 -13.91 4.03 0.86
N LEU A 192 -13.75 4.99 1.77
CA LEU A 192 -14.86 5.77 2.33
C LEU A 192 -15.61 6.58 1.26
N GLU A 193 -14.88 7.23 0.36
CA GLU A 193 -15.48 8.02 -0.73
C GLU A 193 -16.25 7.13 -1.71
N GLY A 194 -15.68 5.99 -2.11
CA GLY A 194 -16.34 4.99 -2.94
C GLY A 194 -17.61 4.43 -2.29
N PHE A 195 -17.52 4.12 -1.00
CA PHE A 195 -18.64 3.64 -0.20
C PHE A 195 -19.80 4.66 -0.17
N ARG A 196 -19.52 5.90 0.20
CA ARG A 196 -20.51 6.98 0.24
C ARG A 196 -21.15 7.26 -1.13
N ALA A 197 -20.35 7.21 -2.20
CA ALA A 197 -20.86 7.41 -3.55
C ALA A 197 -21.85 6.32 -3.93
N ALA A 198 -21.50 5.05 -3.71
CA ALA A 198 -22.35 3.92 -4.04
C ALA A 198 -23.64 3.87 -3.20
N LEU A 199 -23.59 4.23 -1.91
CA LEU A 199 -24.80 4.36 -1.10
C LEU A 199 -25.75 5.43 -1.69
N ARG A 200 -25.25 6.62 -2.02
CA ARG A 200 -26.09 7.67 -2.60
C ARG A 200 -26.74 7.27 -3.93
N GLU A 201 -26.00 6.53 -4.77
CA GLU A 201 -26.43 6.11 -6.09
C GLU A 201 -27.42 4.96 -6.05
N GLY A 202 -27.17 3.93 -5.24
CA GLY A 202 -27.89 2.66 -5.26
C GLY A 202 -28.82 2.44 -4.07
N PHE A 203 -28.55 3.10 -2.93
CA PHE A 203 -29.26 2.86 -1.66
C PHE A 203 -29.55 4.16 -0.93
N PRO A 204 -30.31 5.10 -1.56
CA PRO A 204 -30.49 6.47 -1.06
C PRO A 204 -31.18 6.57 0.30
N GLY A 205 -31.85 5.49 0.74
CA GLY A 205 -32.42 5.41 2.09
C GLY A 205 -31.39 5.20 3.18
N MET A 206 -30.21 4.65 2.85
CA MET A 206 -29.15 4.40 3.81
C MET A 206 -28.21 5.58 3.94
N SER A 207 -27.64 5.79 5.12
CA SER A 207 -26.69 6.87 5.38
C SER A 207 -25.55 6.43 6.29
N VAL A 208 -24.39 7.09 6.13
CA VAL A 208 -23.27 6.94 7.07
C VAL A 208 -23.54 7.85 8.26
N SER A 209 -23.79 7.25 9.44
CA SER A 209 -24.09 7.98 10.69
C SER A 209 -22.81 8.52 11.35
N ALA A 210 -21.72 7.78 11.28
CA ALA A 210 -20.42 8.21 11.79
C ALA A 210 -19.26 7.52 11.05
N VAL A 211 -18.11 8.19 11.07
CA VAL A 211 -16.82 7.65 10.65
C VAL A 211 -15.89 7.66 11.87
N LEU A 212 -15.47 6.47 12.27
CA LEU A 212 -14.67 6.24 13.47
C LEU A 212 -13.23 5.91 13.08
N GLU A 213 -12.25 6.45 13.81
CA GLU A 213 -10.83 6.17 13.56
C GLU A 213 -10.24 5.27 14.64
N GLY A 214 -9.97 4.01 14.26
CA GLY A 214 -9.40 2.97 15.12
C GLY A 214 -7.87 2.86 15.06
N ALA A 215 -7.19 3.66 14.24
CA ALA A 215 -5.74 3.63 14.01
C ALA A 215 -5.19 2.24 13.62
N ASP A 216 -6.01 1.38 13.01
CA ASP A 216 -5.71 -0.02 12.69
C ASP A 216 -5.30 -0.87 13.92
N ASP A 217 -5.73 -0.44 15.10
CA ASP A 217 -5.47 -1.09 16.38
C ASP A 217 -6.75 -1.71 16.93
N ILE A 218 -6.68 -2.95 17.42
CA ILE A 218 -7.84 -3.73 17.89
C ILE A 218 -8.49 -3.08 19.10
N ASP A 219 -7.71 -2.67 20.10
CA ASP A 219 -8.25 -2.11 21.34
C ASP A 219 -8.86 -0.73 21.13
N ARG A 220 -8.20 0.10 20.31
CA ARG A 220 -8.74 1.41 19.94
C ARG A 220 -10.00 1.28 19.09
N THR A 221 -10.01 0.36 18.11
CA THR A 221 -11.22 0.07 17.31
C THR A 221 -12.36 -0.37 18.21
N ARG A 222 -12.09 -1.28 19.15
CA ARG A 222 -13.09 -1.70 20.14
C ARG A 222 -13.64 -0.52 20.94
N ALA A 223 -12.76 0.36 21.44
CA ALA A 223 -13.16 1.50 22.24
C ALA A 223 -14.05 2.47 21.46
N VAL A 224 -13.63 2.91 20.25
CA VAL A 224 -14.42 3.89 19.47
C VAL A 224 -15.76 3.34 18.99
N VAL A 225 -15.84 2.04 18.66
CA VAL A 225 -17.13 1.40 18.30
C VAL A 225 -18.02 1.25 19.53
N HIS A 226 -17.48 0.77 20.66
CA HIS A 226 -18.20 0.67 21.92
C HIS A 226 -18.79 2.03 22.35
N ASP A 227 -17.99 3.09 22.30
CA ASP A 227 -18.43 4.44 22.71
C ASP A 227 -19.55 4.97 21.79
N ALA A 228 -19.46 4.73 20.49
CA ALA A 228 -20.52 5.09 19.55
C ALA A 228 -21.84 4.33 19.85
N LEU A 229 -21.76 3.02 20.13
CA LEU A 229 -22.93 2.21 20.50
C LEU A 229 -23.50 2.63 21.85
N ALA A 230 -22.66 2.91 22.86
CA ALA A 230 -23.08 3.40 24.17
C ALA A 230 -23.73 4.80 24.11
N ALA A 231 -23.34 5.62 23.14
CA ALA A 231 -23.96 6.92 22.85
C ALA A 231 -25.31 6.81 22.12
N GLY A 232 -25.79 5.59 21.84
CA GLY A 232 -27.10 5.33 21.25
C GLY A 232 -27.09 5.08 19.74
N ALA A 233 -25.92 4.90 19.12
CA ALA A 233 -25.86 4.47 17.74
C ALA A 233 -26.46 3.05 17.61
N ASN A 234 -27.38 2.87 16.64
CA ASN A 234 -28.00 1.58 16.32
C ASN A 234 -27.81 1.28 14.82
N PRO A 235 -26.60 0.87 14.41
CA PRO A 235 -26.31 0.66 13.00
C PRO A 235 -26.96 -0.63 12.49
N CYS A 236 -27.53 -0.57 11.28
CA CYS A 236 -27.94 -1.77 10.55
C CYS A 236 -26.74 -2.49 9.92
N ALA A 237 -25.62 -1.78 9.75
CA ALA A 237 -24.39 -2.34 9.25
C ALA A 237 -23.15 -1.57 9.79
N ILE A 238 -22.00 -2.26 9.80
CA ILE A 238 -20.70 -1.68 10.08
C ILE A 238 -19.75 -2.02 8.91
N TYR A 239 -19.16 -0.99 8.31
CA TYR A 239 -18.10 -1.17 7.34
C TYR A 239 -16.74 -0.88 7.99
N ASN A 240 -15.94 -1.91 8.27
CA ASN A 240 -14.57 -1.76 8.72
C ASN A 240 -13.63 -1.70 7.51
N ALA A 241 -13.28 -0.49 7.11
CA ALA A 241 -12.43 -0.22 5.94
C ALA A 241 -10.93 -0.33 6.23
N GLY A 242 -10.54 -0.59 7.47
CA GLY A 242 -9.17 -0.78 7.93
C GLY A 242 -8.98 -2.11 8.66
N ALA A 243 -7.95 -2.19 9.50
CA ALA A 243 -7.72 -3.33 10.40
C ALA A 243 -8.52 -3.21 11.71
N GLY A 244 -8.35 -4.18 12.64
CA GLY A 244 -8.99 -4.16 13.95
C GLY A 244 -10.39 -4.76 13.97
N SER A 245 -10.72 -5.66 13.05
CA SER A 245 -12.04 -6.32 12.98
C SER A 245 -12.43 -7.06 14.25
N SER A 246 -11.47 -7.62 15.00
CA SER A 246 -11.72 -8.21 16.32
C SER A 246 -12.23 -7.20 17.34
N GLY A 247 -11.79 -5.95 17.22
CA GLY A 247 -12.31 -4.85 18.04
C GLY A 247 -13.77 -4.54 17.74
N VAL A 248 -14.15 -4.50 16.44
CA VAL A 248 -15.55 -4.38 16.01
C VAL A 248 -16.37 -5.55 16.57
N ALA A 249 -15.90 -6.79 16.37
CA ALA A 249 -16.57 -8.00 16.83
C ALA A 249 -16.80 -8.00 18.36
N ALA A 250 -15.81 -7.57 19.13
CA ALA A 250 -15.93 -7.46 20.59
C ALA A 250 -16.96 -6.41 21.00
N ALA A 251 -16.99 -5.25 20.33
CA ALA A 251 -17.92 -4.17 20.67
C ALA A 251 -19.37 -4.54 20.35
N ILE A 252 -19.67 -5.12 19.17
CA ILE A 252 -21.05 -5.54 18.82
C ILE A 252 -21.55 -6.67 19.71
N ARG A 253 -20.66 -7.61 20.07
CA ARG A 253 -21.01 -8.69 21.00
C ARG A 253 -21.35 -8.13 22.38
N ALA A 254 -20.57 -7.18 22.90
CA ALA A 254 -20.84 -6.53 24.20
C ALA A 254 -22.15 -5.75 24.19
N ALA A 255 -22.52 -5.15 23.08
CA ALA A 255 -23.78 -4.43 22.89
C ALA A 255 -24.98 -5.35 22.61
N GLY A 256 -24.77 -6.63 22.34
CA GLY A 256 -25.84 -7.59 22.06
C GLY A 256 -26.56 -7.33 20.73
N ILE A 257 -25.87 -6.75 19.73
CA ILE A 257 -26.41 -6.45 18.41
C ILE A 257 -25.75 -7.32 17.34
N ALA A 258 -26.44 -7.49 16.20
CA ALA A 258 -25.97 -8.27 15.06
C ALA A 258 -26.19 -7.49 13.74
N PRO A 259 -25.44 -6.39 13.50
CA PRO A 259 -25.48 -5.68 12.23
C PRO A 259 -24.78 -6.48 11.15
N VAL A 260 -25.02 -6.15 9.87
CA VAL A 260 -24.15 -6.64 8.76
C VAL A 260 -22.77 -6.05 8.93
N VAL A 261 -21.71 -6.87 8.93
CA VAL A 261 -20.33 -6.42 9.11
C VAL A 261 -19.47 -6.82 7.92
N ILE A 262 -18.94 -5.82 7.23
CA ILE A 262 -18.00 -6.01 6.12
C ILE A 262 -16.63 -5.52 6.57
N GLY A 263 -15.63 -6.40 6.41
CA GLY A 263 -14.23 -6.09 6.72
C GLY A 263 -13.33 -6.12 5.49
N HIS A 264 -12.06 -5.89 5.74
CA HIS A 264 -11.01 -6.03 4.75
C HIS A 264 -9.98 -7.07 5.20
N GLU A 265 -9.35 -7.71 4.21
CA GLU A 265 -8.24 -8.64 4.25
C GLU A 265 -8.51 -9.97 5.01
N LEU A 266 -8.05 -11.05 4.41
CA LEU A 266 -8.04 -12.35 5.04
C LEU A 266 -6.75 -12.54 5.84
N THR A 267 -6.86 -12.52 7.14
CA THR A 267 -5.74 -12.66 8.09
C THR A 267 -6.05 -13.72 9.14
N ALA A 268 -5.07 -14.06 9.97
CA ALA A 268 -5.29 -14.91 11.14
C ALA A 268 -6.34 -14.32 12.13
N GLU A 269 -6.54 -12.99 12.11
CA GLU A 269 -7.55 -12.28 12.89
C GLU A 269 -8.96 -12.42 12.27
N THR A 270 -9.08 -12.20 10.97
CA THR A 270 -10.38 -12.04 10.31
C THR A 270 -10.99 -13.37 9.86
N ARG A 271 -10.17 -14.38 9.53
CA ARG A 271 -10.65 -15.72 9.14
C ARG A 271 -11.64 -16.33 10.15
N PRO A 272 -11.31 -16.45 11.45
CA PRO A 272 -12.24 -17.04 12.42
C PRO A 272 -13.50 -16.20 12.62
N LEU A 273 -13.45 -14.88 12.42
CA LEU A 273 -14.63 -14.01 12.50
C LEU A 273 -15.57 -14.22 11.32
N LEU A 274 -15.03 -14.45 10.11
CA LEU A 274 -15.82 -14.77 8.93
C LEU A 274 -16.42 -16.17 9.04
N GLU A 275 -15.64 -17.18 9.46
CA GLU A 275 -16.11 -18.55 9.68
C GLU A 275 -17.23 -18.65 10.74
N ALA A 276 -17.16 -17.78 11.75
CA ALA A 276 -18.18 -17.69 12.81
C ALA A 276 -19.41 -16.83 12.43
N GLY A 277 -19.46 -16.26 11.22
CA GLY A 277 -20.55 -15.38 10.76
C GLY A 277 -20.64 -14.06 11.54
N ILE A 278 -19.55 -13.59 12.15
CA ILE A 278 -19.47 -12.27 12.79
C ILE A 278 -19.15 -11.20 11.76
N LEU A 279 -18.32 -11.55 10.77
CA LEU A 279 -18.17 -10.82 9.52
C LEU A 279 -19.01 -11.53 8.46
N ASP A 280 -19.79 -10.77 7.70
CA ASP A 280 -20.60 -11.32 6.60
C ASP A 280 -19.79 -11.50 5.32
N ALA A 281 -18.81 -10.63 5.09
CA ALA A 281 -17.86 -10.75 3.98
C ALA A 281 -16.56 -10.01 4.28
N LEU A 282 -15.49 -10.43 3.58
CA LEU A 282 -14.22 -9.72 3.50
C LEU A 282 -13.97 -9.27 2.07
N ILE A 283 -13.52 -8.03 1.92
CA ILE A 283 -12.99 -7.52 0.66
C ILE A 283 -11.47 -7.64 0.72
N VAL A 284 -10.89 -8.41 -0.18
CA VAL A 284 -9.47 -8.74 -0.11
C VAL A 284 -8.74 -8.35 -1.39
N GLN A 285 -7.46 -8.12 -1.24
CA GLN A 285 -6.47 -8.05 -2.30
C GLN A 285 -5.50 -9.23 -2.14
N ASP A 286 -4.83 -9.64 -3.21
CA ASP A 286 -3.85 -10.73 -3.16
C ASP A 286 -2.46 -10.14 -2.81
N PRO A 287 -2.01 -10.21 -1.53
CA PRO A 287 -0.72 -9.64 -1.12
C PRO A 287 0.46 -10.30 -1.83
N GLY A 288 0.37 -11.60 -2.12
CA GLY A 288 1.38 -12.31 -2.89
C GLY A 288 1.49 -11.81 -4.34
N HIS A 289 0.35 -11.51 -4.98
CA HIS A 289 0.36 -10.89 -6.30
C HIS A 289 0.90 -9.47 -6.25
N GLU A 290 0.51 -8.68 -5.25
CA GLU A 290 1.03 -7.33 -5.04
C GLU A 290 2.55 -7.33 -4.87
N ALA A 291 3.09 -8.20 -4.02
CA ALA A 291 4.52 -8.35 -3.82
C ALA A 291 5.26 -8.70 -5.12
N ARG A 292 4.78 -9.72 -5.84
CA ARG A 292 5.34 -10.11 -7.13
C ARG A 292 5.24 -9.01 -8.18
N SER A 293 4.13 -8.28 -8.23
CA SER A 293 3.92 -7.16 -9.16
C SER A 293 4.84 -5.98 -8.84
N ALA A 294 5.02 -5.66 -7.55
CA ALA A 294 5.94 -4.61 -7.11
C ALA A 294 7.38 -4.93 -7.52
N VAL A 295 7.84 -6.15 -7.27
CA VAL A 295 9.19 -6.60 -7.66
C VAL A 295 9.38 -6.57 -9.18
N ARG A 296 8.42 -7.12 -9.96
CA ARG A 296 8.48 -7.05 -11.43
C ARG A 296 8.49 -5.61 -11.95
N SER A 297 7.69 -4.73 -11.34
CA SER A 297 7.64 -3.30 -11.70
C SER A 297 8.98 -2.60 -11.46
N LEU A 298 9.62 -2.86 -10.34
CA LEU A 298 10.98 -2.35 -10.09
C LEU A 298 12.00 -2.94 -11.06
N MET A 299 11.94 -4.23 -11.31
CA MET A 299 12.85 -4.87 -12.27
C MET A 299 12.68 -4.32 -13.68
N ALA A 300 11.45 -4.04 -14.09
CA ALA A 300 11.17 -3.39 -15.37
C ALA A 300 11.79 -1.99 -15.43
N ALA A 301 11.64 -1.19 -14.36
CA ALA A 301 12.24 0.14 -14.25
C ALA A 301 13.78 0.09 -14.27
N LEU A 302 14.38 -0.85 -13.56
CA LEU A 302 15.83 -1.01 -13.44
C LEU A 302 16.48 -1.55 -14.73
N THR A 303 15.77 -2.38 -15.50
CA THR A 303 16.31 -3.06 -16.67
C THR A 303 15.79 -2.52 -18.00
N GLY A 304 14.78 -1.64 -18.00
CA GLY A 304 14.12 -1.13 -19.20
C GLY A 304 13.26 -2.18 -19.92
N THR A 305 12.85 -3.26 -19.22
CA THR A 305 11.99 -4.29 -19.81
C THR A 305 10.52 -3.88 -19.74
N ALA A 306 9.74 -4.27 -20.75
CA ALA A 306 8.31 -3.99 -20.78
C ALA A 306 7.55 -4.87 -19.76
N LEU A 307 6.53 -4.31 -19.13
CA LEU A 307 5.58 -5.02 -18.29
C LEU A 307 4.35 -5.47 -19.07
N ASN A 308 3.77 -6.59 -18.66
CA ASN A 308 2.44 -6.99 -19.11
C ASN A 308 1.39 -6.38 -18.18
N GLU A 309 0.77 -5.27 -18.61
CA GLU A 309 -0.20 -4.51 -17.80
C GLU A 309 -1.37 -5.37 -17.28
N ASN A 310 -1.82 -6.35 -18.04
CA ASN A 310 -2.90 -7.25 -17.61
C ASN A 310 -2.46 -8.18 -16.47
N GLN A 311 -1.19 -8.56 -16.44
CA GLN A 311 -0.61 -9.40 -15.40
C GLN A 311 -0.40 -8.61 -14.11
N GLU A 312 -0.15 -7.30 -14.21
CA GLU A 312 0.16 -6.46 -13.05
C GLU A 312 -1.10 -5.86 -12.40
N ARG A 313 -2.29 -6.14 -12.95
CA ARG A 313 -3.54 -5.62 -12.41
C ARG A 313 -3.97 -6.41 -11.18
N ILE A 314 -3.93 -5.77 -10.01
CA ILE A 314 -4.46 -6.34 -8.77
C ILE A 314 -5.99 -6.32 -8.81
N ARG A 315 -6.60 -7.44 -8.44
CA ARG A 315 -8.06 -7.62 -8.44
C ARG A 315 -8.60 -7.50 -7.03
N ILE A 316 -9.82 -6.97 -6.92
CA ILE A 316 -10.62 -7.04 -5.72
C ILE A 316 -11.31 -8.41 -5.73
N GLU A 317 -11.20 -9.14 -4.62
CA GLU A 317 -11.95 -10.36 -4.39
C GLU A 317 -12.88 -10.18 -3.18
N VAL A 318 -13.99 -10.89 -3.17
CA VAL A 318 -14.92 -10.92 -2.03
C VAL A 318 -14.96 -12.33 -1.49
N LEU A 319 -14.65 -12.48 -0.22
CA LEU A 319 -14.69 -13.75 0.48
C LEU A 319 -15.92 -13.82 1.39
N PHE A 320 -16.59 -14.95 1.30
CA PHE A 320 -17.62 -15.43 2.19
C PHE A 320 -17.11 -16.69 2.88
N PRO A 321 -17.79 -17.23 3.92
CA PRO A 321 -17.39 -18.49 4.53
C PRO A 321 -17.24 -19.65 3.53
N ASP A 322 -18.06 -19.65 2.47
CA ASP A 322 -18.13 -20.73 1.50
C ASP A 322 -17.01 -20.76 0.45
N ASN A 323 -16.27 -19.66 0.27
CA ASN A 323 -15.17 -19.56 -0.71
C ASN A 323 -13.81 -19.20 -0.10
N LEU A 324 -13.62 -19.51 1.17
CA LEU A 324 -12.31 -19.37 1.84
C LEU A 324 -11.27 -20.31 1.18
N PRO A 325 -10.03 -19.81 0.94
CA PRO A 325 -8.95 -20.63 0.42
C PRO A 325 -8.39 -21.63 1.43
#